data_c54639b7c0ee7d9ff89001a75e95ac83
#
_entry.id   c54639b7c0ee7d9ff89001a75e95ac83
#
_cell.length_a   1.000
_cell.length_b   1.000
_cell.length_c   1.000
_cell.angle_alpha   90.00
_cell.angle_beta   90.00
_cell.angle_gamma   90.00
#
_symmetry.space_group_name_H-M   'P 1'
#
loop_
_entity.id
_entity.type
_entity.pdbx_description
1 polymer ?
#
loop_
_entity_poly.entity_id
_entity_poly.type
_entity_poly.pdbx_seq_one_letter_code
_entity_poly.pdbx_strand_id
1 'polypeptide(L)'
;MISLCSFLGRLSSGIGSDLIVKRLHHSRFWCAAISATIFALAQVAAIRVEDPHHLWAVSGLSGLAYGVLFGVFPALVVDAFGPDGFAVNWGFMTLAPVVSGNVYNLFYGAVYDSNSVVEPDGQRGCELGLKCYRTAYYVTLTSSILGIFACFWGIYGEHVRKRRELEEHDGHRDA
;
A
#
# COMPACT_ATOMS: atom_id res chain seq x y z
N MET A 1 -1.69 -13.23 13.11
CA MET A 1 -0.43 -12.56 12.69
C MET A 1 -0.65 -11.27 11.92
N ILE A 2 -1.44 -11.24 10.88
CA ILE A 2 -1.71 -10.03 10.07
C ILE A 2 -2.11 -8.84 10.95
N SER A 3 -3.04 -9.00 11.88
CA SER A 3 -3.52 -7.92 12.76
C SER A 3 -2.43 -7.35 13.67
N LEU A 4 -1.57 -8.21 14.23
CA LEU A 4 -0.46 -7.76 15.06
C LEU A 4 0.58 -6.98 14.24
N CYS A 5 0.97 -7.49 13.07
CA CYS A 5 1.90 -6.80 12.18
C CYS A 5 1.31 -5.48 11.67
N SER A 6 0.00 -5.45 11.36
CA SER A 6 -0.69 -4.23 10.96
C SER A 6 -0.75 -3.19 12.10
N PHE A 7 -0.97 -3.62 13.33
CA PHE A 7 -0.91 -2.74 14.49
C PHE A 7 0.49 -2.12 14.64
N LEU A 8 1.54 -2.94 14.61
CA LEU A 8 2.92 -2.46 14.67
C LEU A 8 3.26 -1.53 13.51
N GLY A 9 2.77 -1.83 12.32
CA GLY A 9 2.91 -0.98 11.14
C GLY A 9 2.30 0.40 11.32
N ARG A 10 1.08 0.47 11.84
CA ARG A 10 0.40 1.76 12.13
C ARG A 10 1.13 2.58 13.18
N LEU A 11 1.56 1.93 14.25
CA LEU A 11 2.29 2.60 15.33
C LEU A 11 3.64 3.15 14.84
N SER A 12 4.41 2.31 14.13
CA SER A 12 5.72 2.70 13.61
C SER A 12 5.63 3.79 12.54
N SER A 13 4.62 3.74 11.67
CA SER A 13 4.45 4.74 10.63
C SER A 13 3.95 6.08 11.15
N GLY A 14 3.09 6.09 12.16
CA GLY A 14 2.66 7.32 12.82
C GLY A 14 3.86 8.07 13.40
N ILE A 15 4.65 7.39 14.24
CA ILE A 15 5.85 7.97 14.85
C ILE A 15 6.91 8.28 13.77
N GLY A 16 7.15 7.34 12.85
CA GLY A 16 8.16 7.47 11.80
C GLY A 16 7.88 8.60 10.83
N SER A 17 6.64 8.80 10.41
CA SER A 17 6.26 9.88 9.51
C SER A 17 6.48 11.26 10.13
N ASP A 18 6.17 11.42 11.41
CA ASP A 18 6.42 12.66 12.14
C ASP A 18 7.91 12.95 12.32
N LEU A 19 8.72 11.91 12.56
CA LEU A 19 10.18 12.04 12.62
C LEU A 19 10.76 12.46 11.27
N ILE A 20 10.30 11.88 10.17
CA ILE A 20 10.73 12.21 8.80
C ILE A 20 10.42 13.67 8.48
N VAL A 21 9.24 14.15 8.81
CA VAL A 21 8.86 15.55 8.57
C VAL A 21 9.64 16.50 9.47
N LYS A 22 9.68 16.24 10.79
CA LYS A 22 10.25 17.17 11.77
C LYS A 22 11.78 17.22 11.76
N ARG A 23 12.45 16.07 11.52
CA ARG A 23 13.90 15.95 11.58
C ARG A 23 14.59 16.03 10.22
N LEU A 24 13.98 15.42 9.20
CA LEU A 24 14.58 15.30 7.87
C LEU A 24 14.00 16.30 6.86
N HIS A 25 12.94 17.02 7.23
CA HIS A 25 12.21 17.94 6.34
C HIS A 25 11.77 17.29 5.01
N HIS A 26 11.56 15.97 5.04
CA HIS A 26 11.11 15.19 3.89
C HIS A 26 9.59 14.99 3.90
N SER A 27 9.06 14.68 2.72
CA SER A 27 7.64 14.38 2.52
C SER A 27 7.20 13.10 3.23
N ARG A 28 5.98 13.06 3.77
CA ARG A 28 5.35 11.84 4.30
C ARG A 28 5.14 10.77 3.23
N PHE A 29 5.15 11.13 1.94
CA PHE A 29 5.10 10.17 0.83
C PHE A 29 6.24 9.15 0.86
N TRP A 30 7.37 9.44 1.52
CA TRP A 30 8.43 8.45 1.73
C TRP A 30 7.96 7.24 2.54
N CYS A 31 7.11 7.45 3.56
CA CYS A 31 6.53 6.33 4.31
C CYS A 31 5.59 5.50 3.43
N ALA A 32 4.81 6.15 2.56
CA ALA A 32 3.96 5.45 1.61
C ALA A 32 4.80 4.65 0.58
N ALA A 33 5.91 5.20 0.10
CA ALA A 33 6.85 4.50 -0.79
C ALA A 33 7.49 3.28 -0.11
N ILE A 34 7.89 3.40 1.16
CA ILE A 34 8.39 2.28 1.96
C ILE A 34 7.32 1.18 2.09
N SER A 35 6.07 1.56 2.39
CA SER A 35 4.96 0.60 2.46
C SER A 35 4.76 -0.12 1.12
N ALA A 36 4.69 0.61 0.01
CA ALA A 36 4.55 0.02 -1.32
C ALA A 36 5.71 -0.93 -1.68
N THR A 37 6.93 -0.60 -1.24
CA THR A 37 8.10 -1.46 -1.41
C THR A 37 7.97 -2.74 -0.59
N ILE A 38 7.52 -2.67 0.67
CA ILE A 38 7.27 -3.85 1.50
C ILE A 38 6.17 -4.72 0.88
N PHE A 39 5.11 -4.13 0.32
CA PHE A 39 4.10 -4.89 -0.43
C PHE A 39 4.71 -5.61 -1.63
N ALA A 40 5.54 -4.94 -2.43
CA ALA A 40 6.20 -5.57 -3.57
C ALA A 40 7.10 -6.74 -3.12
N LEU A 41 7.87 -6.59 -2.05
CA LEU A 41 8.67 -7.66 -1.47
C LEU A 41 7.82 -8.83 -0.97
N ALA A 42 6.68 -8.55 -0.33
CA ALA A 42 5.74 -9.58 0.10
C ALA A 42 5.19 -10.38 -1.11
N GLN A 43 4.88 -9.72 -2.24
CA GLN A 43 4.42 -10.40 -3.45
C GLN A 43 5.54 -11.24 -4.09
N VAL A 44 6.77 -10.73 -4.13
CA VAL A 44 7.94 -11.51 -4.60
C VAL A 44 8.15 -12.75 -3.73
N ALA A 45 8.04 -12.60 -2.41
CA ALA A 45 8.10 -13.74 -1.50
C ALA A 45 6.97 -14.74 -1.77
N ALA A 46 5.73 -14.27 -1.94
CA ALA A 46 4.57 -15.11 -2.23
C ALA A 46 4.73 -15.92 -3.53
N ILE A 47 5.36 -15.35 -4.56
CA ILE A 47 5.64 -16.04 -5.83
C ILE A 47 6.69 -17.14 -5.66
N ARG A 48 7.57 -17.05 -4.65
CA ARG A 48 8.69 -17.98 -4.42
C ARG A 48 8.40 -19.05 -3.37
N VAL A 49 7.42 -18.82 -2.51
CA VAL A 49 7.08 -19.73 -1.41
C VAL A 49 6.26 -20.92 -1.96
N GLU A 50 6.88 -22.09 -2.00
CA GLU A 50 6.23 -23.35 -2.36
C GLU A 50 5.67 -24.08 -1.12
N ASP A 51 6.29 -23.90 0.04
CA ASP A 51 5.89 -24.55 1.29
C ASP A 51 4.85 -23.67 2.04
N PRO A 52 3.63 -24.19 2.30
CA PRO A 52 2.61 -23.48 3.08
C PRO A 52 3.08 -23.00 4.46
N HIS A 53 4.06 -23.67 5.04
CA HIS A 53 4.64 -23.27 6.33
C HIS A 53 5.31 -21.89 6.32
N HIS A 54 5.70 -21.37 5.16
CA HIS A 54 6.32 -20.04 5.04
C HIS A 54 5.32 -18.91 4.72
N LEU A 55 4.04 -19.22 4.48
CA LEU A 55 3.00 -18.23 4.18
C LEU A 55 2.75 -17.24 5.34
N TRP A 56 3.10 -17.61 6.56
CA TRP A 56 3.01 -16.69 7.70
C TRP A 56 3.89 -15.45 7.53
N ALA A 57 5.07 -15.60 6.92
CA ALA A 57 5.99 -14.49 6.67
C ALA A 57 5.41 -13.53 5.62
N VAL A 58 4.83 -14.05 4.55
CA VAL A 58 4.13 -13.25 3.53
C VAL A 58 2.96 -12.49 4.14
N SER A 59 2.16 -13.18 4.96
CA SER A 59 1.03 -12.57 5.67
C SER A 59 1.49 -11.49 6.67
N GLY A 60 2.61 -11.71 7.37
CA GLY A 60 3.20 -10.75 8.29
C GLY A 60 3.69 -9.50 7.57
N LEU A 61 4.45 -9.65 6.48
CA LEU A 61 4.94 -8.56 5.65
C LEU A 61 3.79 -7.75 5.05
N SER A 62 2.78 -8.42 4.50
CA SER A 62 1.60 -7.76 3.95
C SER A 62 0.83 -6.99 5.03
N GLY A 63 0.67 -7.57 6.22
CA GLY A 63 0.06 -6.91 7.37
C GLY A 63 0.84 -5.67 7.81
N LEU A 64 2.17 -5.76 7.88
CA LEU A 64 3.05 -4.64 8.23
C LEU A 64 2.92 -3.50 7.20
N ALA A 65 3.04 -3.81 5.91
CA ALA A 65 2.89 -2.85 4.83
C ALA A 65 1.52 -2.15 4.86
N TYR A 66 0.44 -2.91 5.03
CA TYR A 66 -0.90 -2.39 5.20
C TYR A 66 -0.99 -1.43 6.40
N GLY A 67 -0.40 -1.82 7.53
CA GLY A 67 -0.36 -1.00 8.73
C GLY A 67 0.36 0.32 8.51
N VAL A 68 1.55 0.29 7.89
CA VAL A 68 2.33 1.49 7.56
C VAL A 68 1.54 2.43 6.66
N LEU A 69 0.89 1.91 5.63
CA LEU A 69 0.11 2.70 4.70
C LEU A 69 -1.07 3.40 5.38
N PHE A 70 -1.88 2.64 6.11
CA PHE A 70 -3.05 3.19 6.82
C PHE A 70 -2.70 4.07 8.02
N GLY A 71 -1.50 3.96 8.57
CA GLY A 71 -1.00 4.86 9.61
C GLY A 71 -0.59 6.23 9.07
N VAL A 72 -0.11 6.28 7.82
CA VAL A 72 0.38 7.53 7.20
C VAL A 72 -0.69 8.26 6.39
N PHE A 73 -1.63 7.56 5.78
CA PHE A 73 -2.64 8.17 4.92
C PHE A 73 -3.48 9.28 5.56
N PRO A 74 -3.98 9.15 6.82
CA PRO A 74 -4.71 10.25 7.45
C PRO A 74 -3.89 11.54 7.52
N ALA A 75 -2.61 11.42 7.87
CA ALA A 75 -1.71 12.57 7.94
C ALA A 75 -1.45 13.19 6.55
N LEU A 76 -1.31 12.38 5.50
CA LEU A 76 -1.20 12.87 4.12
C LEU A 76 -2.45 13.64 3.66
N VAL A 77 -3.64 13.19 4.06
CA VAL A 77 -4.90 13.87 3.74
C VAL A 77 -4.97 15.22 4.45
N VAL A 78 -4.56 15.28 5.72
CA VAL A 78 -4.50 16.56 6.46
C VAL A 78 -3.48 17.51 5.85
N ASP A 79 -2.30 17.02 5.46
CA ASP A 79 -1.27 17.84 4.82
C ASP A 79 -1.71 18.39 3.45
N ALA A 80 -2.56 17.64 2.71
CA ALA A 80 -3.01 18.03 1.38
C ALA A 80 -4.24 18.96 1.40
N PHE A 81 -5.20 18.72 2.31
CA PHE A 81 -6.51 19.36 2.28
C PHE A 81 -6.82 20.18 3.54
N GLY A 82 -5.90 20.18 4.51
CA GLY A 82 -6.11 20.82 5.80
C GLY A 82 -7.07 20.04 6.72
N PRO A 83 -7.15 20.44 8.00
CA PRO A 83 -8.02 19.78 8.97
C PRO A 83 -9.51 19.91 8.65
N ASP A 84 -9.95 21.04 8.09
CA ASP A 84 -11.36 21.31 7.76
C ASP A 84 -11.85 20.43 6.61
N GLY A 85 -10.98 20.09 5.67
CA GLY A 85 -11.28 19.21 4.53
C GLY A 85 -11.09 17.72 4.83
N PHE A 86 -10.56 17.36 6.01
CA PHE A 86 -10.14 15.99 6.31
C PHE A 86 -11.28 14.97 6.20
N ALA A 87 -12.41 15.21 6.85
CA ALA A 87 -13.48 14.22 6.97
C ALA A 87 -14.05 13.79 5.60
N VAL A 88 -14.29 14.76 4.72
CA VAL A 88 -14.85 14.51 3.37
C VAL A 88 -13.83 13.77 2.49
N ASN A 89 -12.60 14.26 2.45
CA ASN A 89 -11.55 13.67 1.62
C ASN A 89 -11.12 12.29 2.13
N TRP A 90 -11.05 12.09 3.43
CA TRP A 90 -10.80 10.78 4.02
C TRP A 90 -11.89 9.78 3.68
N GLY A 91 -13.18 10.18 3.80
CA GLY A 91 -14.31 9.36 3.41
C GLY A 91 -14.25 8.94 1.94
N PHE A 92 -13.92 9.87 1.05
CA PHE A 92 -13.75 9.57 -0.38
C PHE A 92 -12.57 8.62 -0.65
N MET A 93 -11.42 8.86 0.00
CA MET A 93 -10.24 8.00 -0.17
C MET A 93 -10.47 6.57 0.33
N THR A 94 -11.31 6.36 1.35
CA THR A 94 -11.62 4.99 1.82
C THR A 94 -12.44 4.16 0.84
N LEU A 95 -13.04 4.77 -0.19
CA LEU A 95 -13.68 4.03 -1.28
C LEU A 95 -12.66 3.27 -2.14
N ALA A 96 -11.45 3.79 -2.30
CA ALA A 96 -10.41 3.14 -3.12
C ALA A 96 -10.07 1.71 -2.64
N PRO A 97 -9.77 1.44 -1.35
CA PRO A 97 -9.54 0.09 -0.88
C PRO A 97 -10.81 -0.80 -0.94
N VAL A 98 -12.00 -0.24 -0.83
CA VAL A 98 -13.25 -1.01 -0.99
C VAL A 98 -13.38 -1.50 -2.43
N VAL A 99 -13.23 -0.61 -3.39
CA VAL A 99 -13.32 -0.97 -4.82
C VAL A 99 -12.20 -1.92 -5.22
N SER A 100 -10.95 -1.57 -4.91
CA SER A 100 -9.79 -2.41 -5.26
C SER A 100 -9.85 -3.77 -4.58
N GLY A 101 -10.24 -3.84 -3.30
CA GLY A 101 -10.37 -5.08 -2.57
C GLY A 101 -11.37 -6.03 -3.23
N ASN A 102 -12.55 -5.53 -3.66
CA ASN A 102 -13.52 -6.34 -4.39
C ASN A 102 -12.98 -6.80 -5.75
N VAL A 103 -12.34 -5.91 -6.52
CA VAL A 103 -11.77 -6.25 -7.84
C VAL A 103 -10.70 -7.34 -7.70
N TYR A 104 -9.76 -7.18 -6.77
CA TYR A 104 -8.69 -8.17 -6.57
C TYR A 104 -9.20 -9.49 -6.00
N ASN A 105 -10.20 -9.48 -5.12
CA ASN A 105 -10.82 -10.71 -4.62
C ASN A 105 -11.52 -11.50 -5.73
N LEU A 106 -12.29 -10.82 -6.57
CA LEU A 106 -12.95 -11.46 -7.73
C LEU A 106 -11.91 -12.00 -8.72
N PHE A 107 -10.86 -11.24 -8.99
CA PHE A 107 -9.78 -11.67 -9.87
C PHE A 107 -9.04 -12.89 -9.30
N TYR A 108 -8.70 -12.87 -8.01
CA TYR A 108 -8.06 -14.00 -7.34
C TYR A 108 -8.94 -15.24 -7.39
N GLY A 109 -10.24 -15.10 -7.11
CA GLY A 109 -11.21 -16.18 -7.20
C GLY A 109 -11.29 -16.76 -8.60
N ALA A 110 -11.38 -15.93 -9.63
CA ALA A 110 -11.41 -16.37 -11.03
C ALA A 110 -10.13 -17.11 -11.45
N VAL A 111 -8.96 -16.65 -11.05
CA VAL A 111 -7.67 -17.32 -11.30
C VAL A 111 -7.62 -18.67 -10.59
N TYR A 112 -8.05 -18.72 -9.33
CA TYR A 112 -8.10 -19.97 -8.57
C TYR A 112 -9.08 -20.98 -9.19
N ASP A 113 -10.28 -20.53 -9.52
CA ASP A 113 -11.33 -21.37 -10.13
C ASP A 113 -10.92 -21.96 -11.48
N SER A 114 -10.19 -21.18 -12.28
CA SER A 114 -9.69 -21.65 -13.60
C SER A 114 -8.62 -22.74 -13.50
N ASN A 115 -7.93 -22.85 -12.36
CA ASN A 115 -6.85 -23.82 -12.13
C ASN A 115 -7.25 -24.91 -11.12
N SER A 116 -8.46 -24.87 -10.55
CA SER A 116 -8.95 -25.83 -9.58
C SER A 116 -9.83 -26.90 -10.25
N VAL A 117 -9.84 -28.10 -9.66
CA VAL A 117 -10.70 -29.20 -10.05
C VAL A 117 -11.73 -29.41 -8.94
N VAL A 118 -12.96 -29.72 -9.33
CA VAL A 118 -14.02 -30.08 -8.35
C VAL A 118 -13.76 -31.50 -7.88
N GLU A 119 -13.48 -31.67 -6.61
CA GLU A 119 -13.32 -32.97 -5.97
C GLU A 119 -14.68 -33.70 -5.80
N PRO A 120 -14.68 -35.04 -5.61
CA PRO A 120 -15.91 -35.81 -5.45
C PRO A 120 -16.79 -35.39 -4.26
N ASP A 121 -16.23 -34.70 -3.29
CA ASP A 121 -16.94 -34.13 -2.12
C ASP A 121 -17.57 -32.75 -2.41
N GLY A 122 -17.48 -32.28 -3.66
CA GLY A 122 -18.03 -31.00 -4.10
C GLY A 122 -17.18 -29.77 -3.73
N GLN A 123 -16.02 -29.95 -3.09
CA GLN A 123 -15.08 -28.86 -2.81
C GLN A 123 -14.15 -28.65 -3.99
N ARG A 124 -13.72 -27.39 -4.19
CA ARG A 124 -12.71 -27.09 -5.20
C ARG A 124 -11.33 -27.21 -4.58
N GLY A 125 -10.59 -28.20 -5.03
CA GLY A 125 -9.19 -28.40 -4.69
C GLY A 125 -8.27 -28.01 -5.82
N CYS A 126 -7.08 -27.55 -5.53
CA CYS A 126 -6.05 -27.32 -6.52
C CYS A 126 -4.78 -28.09 -6.18
N GLU A 127 -4.52 -29.17 -6.93
CA GLU A 127 -3.34 -30.01 -6.78
C GLU A 127 -2.07 -29.38 -7.38
N LEU A 128 -2.23 -28.34 -8.18
CA LEU A 128 -1.11 -27.68 -8.87
C LEU A 128 -0.27 -26.76 -7.97
N GLY A 129 -0.58 -26.68 -6.67
CA GLY A 129 0.15 -25.90 -5.69
C GLY A 129 0.23 -24.42 -6.06
N LEU A 130 1.44 -23.88 -6.17
CA LEU A 130 1.69 -22.46 -6.45
C LEU A 130 1.06 -21.97 -7.77
N LYS A 131 0.88 -22.84 -8.76
CA LYS A 131 0.31 -22.46 -10.07
C LYS A 131 -1.11 -21.96 -9.97
N CYS A 132 -1.87 -22.36 -8.94
CA CYS A 132 -3.27 -22.01 -8.73
C CYS A 132 -3.49 -20.50 -8.53
N TYR A 133 -2.53 -19.80 -7.97
CA TYR A 133 -2.63 -18.39 -7.59
C TYR A 133 -1.44 -17.53 -8.03
N ARG A 134 -0.45 -18.12 -8.68
CA ARG A 134 0.78 -17.43 -9.09
C ARG A 134 0.50 -16.22 -9.99
N THR A 135 -0.46 -16.35 -10.90
CA THR A 135 -0.88 -15.26 -11.80
C THR A 135 -1.45 -14.07 -11.03
N ALA A 136 -2.24 -14.33 -9.97
CA ALA A 136 -2.78 -13.28 -9.13
C ALA A 136 -1.67 -12.50 -8.41
N TYR A 137 -0.63 -13.19 -7.94
CA TYR A 137 0.53 -12.52 -7.32
C TYR A 137 1.35 -11.69 -8.30
N TYR A 138 1.45 -12.08 -9.56
CA TYR A 138 2.09 -11.22 -10.58
C TYR A 138 1.32 -9.94 -10.83
N VAL A 139 -0.01 -10.00 -10.89
CA VAL A 139 -0.85 -8.81 -11.07
C VAL A 139 -0.76 -7.87 -9.87
N THR A 140 -0.79 -8.41 -8.65
CA THR A 140 -0.65 -7.60 -7.44
C THR A 140 0.76 -7.03 -7.29
N LEU A 141 1.81 -7.74 -7.72
CA LEU A 141 3.18 -7.22 -7.80
C LEU A 141 3.27 -6.02 -8.76
N THR A 142 2.70 -6.16 -9.96
CA THR A 142 2.67 -5.07 -10.94
C THR A 142 1.96 -3.84 -10.36
N SER A 143 0.84 -4.05 -9.69
CA SER A 143 0.10 -2.96 -9.02
C SER A 143 0.91 -2.30 -7.90
N SER A 144 1.68 -3.07 -7.13
CA SER A 144 2.57 -2.54 -6.10
C SER A 144 3.70 -1.68 -6.70
N ILE A 145 4.26 -2.10 -7.83
CA ILE A 145 5.26 -1.32 -8.57
C ILE A 145 4.66 0.00 -9.08
N LEU A 146 3.46 -0.02 -9.64
CA LEU A 146 2.75 1.20 -10.03
C LEU A 146 2.48 2.11 -8.83
N GLY A 147 2.16 1.54 -7.67
CA GLY A 147 2.02 2.26 -6.41
C GLY A 147 3.32 2.97 -5.99
N ILE A 148 4.48 2.33 -6.16
CA ILE A 148 5.79 2.95 -5.89
C ILE A 148 6.00 4.16 -6.83
N PHE A 149 5.72 4.03 -8.12
CA PHE A 149 5.82 5.15 -9.06
C PHE A 149 4.88 6.31 -8.68
N ALA A 150 3.64 6.01 -8.27
CA ALA A 150 2.70 7.01 -7.80
C ALA A 150 3.20 7.75 -6.55
N CYS A 151 3.85 7.05 -5.61
CA CYS A 151 4.48 7.68 -4.45
C CYS A 151 5.62 8.62 -4.84
N PHE A 152 6.49 8.23 -5.76
CA PHE A 152 7.56 9.11 -6.26
C PHE A 152 7.01 10.32 -7.00
N TRP A 153 5.94 10.14 -7.78
CA TRP A 153 5.23 11.27 -8.41
C TRP A 153 4.69 12.24 -7.35
N GLY A 154 4.09 11.72 -6.27
CA GLY A 154 3.63 12.54 -5.13
C GLY A 154 4.77 13.33 -4.47
N ILE A 155 5.92 12.69 -4.24
CA ILE A 155 7.12 13.35 -3.69
C ILE A 155 7.57 14.49 -4.60
N TYR A 156 7.64 14.23 -5.91
CA TYR A 156 8.02 15.24 -6.89
C TYR A 156 7.03 16.42 -6.92
N GLY A 157 5.73 16.13 -6.95
CA GLY A 157 4.68 17.15 -6.94
C GLY A 157 4.72 18.05 -5.70
N GLU A 158 4.93 17.46 -4.52
CA GLU A 158 5.09 18.22 -3.28
C GLU A 158 6.35 19.13 -3.32
N HIS A 159 7.44 18.61 -3.87
CA HIS A 159 8.69 19.40 -4.00
C HIS A 159 8.51 20.60 -4.93
N VAL A 160 7.83 20.42 -6.06
CA VAL A 160 7.52 21.50 -7.01
C VAL A 160 6.62 22.55 -6.37
N ARG A 161 5.58 22.11 -5.63
CA ARG A 161 4.68 23.02 -4.92
C ARG A 161 5.43 23.89 -3.90
N LYS A 162 6.26 23.29 -3.07
CA LYS A 162 7.06 24.02 -2.06
C LYS A 162 8.00 25.05 -2.69
N ARG A 163 8.59 24.73 -3.85
CA ARG A 163 9.42 25.71 -4.58
C ARG A 163 8.63 26.93 -5.04
N ARG A 164 7.44 26.72 -5.59
CA ARG A 164 6.57 27.83 -6.03
C ARG A 164 6.16 28.74 -4.88
N GLU A 165 5.79 28.14 -3.74
CA GLU A 165 5.42 28.89 -2.54
C GLU A 165 6.58 29.78 -2.04
N LEU A 166 7.83 29.31 -2.13
CA LEU A 166 9.02 30.09 -1.78
C LEU A 166 9.26 31.24 -2.76
N GLU A 167 9.13 31.00 -4.06
CA GLU A 167 9.30 32.02 -5.10
C GLU A 167 8.25 33.13 -4.98
N GLU A 168 7.00 32.79 -4.70
CA GLU A 168 5.92 33.76 -4.46
C GLU A 168 6.19 34.61 -3.20
N HIS A 169 6.69 33.99 -2.14
CA HIS A 169 7.01 34.70 -0.90
C HIS A 169 8.17 35.66 -1.06
N ASP A 170 9.21 35.28 -1.79
CA ASP A 170 10.36 36.16 -2.07
C ASP A 170 9.96 37.30 -3.01
N GLY A 171 9.16 37.05 -4.06
CA GLY A 171 8.65 38.09 -4.95
C GLY A 171 7.77 39.15 -4.26
N HIS A 172 7.07 38.77 -3.18
CA HIS A 172 6.29 39.72 -2.37
C HIS A 172 7.15 40.55 -1.38
N ARG A 173 8.35 40.09 -1.10
CA ARG A 173 9.27 40.80 -0.20
C ARG A 173 10.07 41.91 -0.94
N ASP A 174 10.23 41.77 -2.25
CA ASP A 174 11.00 42.69 -3.11
C ASP A 174 10.10 43.74 -3.78
N ALA A 175 8.78 43.69 -3.60
CA ALA A 175 7.79 44.64 -4.13
C ALA A 175 7.29 45.59 -3.03
#